data_c8442b31357c939d10f0525514c267b1
#
_entry.id   c8442b31357c939d10f0525514c267b1
#
_cell.length_a   1.000
_cell.length_b   1.000
_cell.length_c   1.000
_cell.angle_alpha   90.00
_cell.angle_beta   90.00
_cell.angle_gamma   90.00
#
_symmetry.space_group_name_H-M   'P 1'
#
loop_
_entity.id
_entity.type
_entity.pdbx_description
1 polymer ?
#
loop_
_entity_poly.entity_id
_entity_poly.type
_entity_poly.pdbx_seq_one_letter_code
_entity_poly.pdbx_strand_id
1 'polypeptide(L)'
;MYLPHETDLDVIYVFATKGGAPSHPDWYYNLTAAGEAIVERGTETYKVTIRELTGAERDRIYAEQARRYPGFAEYARQTAEIRTIPVLELSRA
;
A
#
# COMPACT_ATOMS: atom_id res chain seq x y z
N MET A 1 -3.10 -2.11 -6.52
CA MET A 1 -2.59 -0.80 -7.01
C MET A 1 -1.43 -0.34 -6.14
N TYR A 2 -0.39 0.17 -6.75
CA TYR A 2 0.84 0.52 -6.05
C TYR A 2 1.42 1.84 -6.59
N LEU A 3 2.31 2.45 -5.79
CA LEU A 3 3.05 3.65 -6.15
C LEU A 3 4.55 3.36 -5.99
N PRO A 4 5.33 3.34 -7.07
CA PRO A 4 6.78 3.20 -6.96
C PRO A 4 7.39 4.44 -6.31
N HIS A 5 8.39 4.24 -5.46
CA HIS A 5 9.13 5.34 -4.88
C HIS A 5 10.04 5.97 -5.95
N GLU A 6 9.98 7.29 -6.12
CA GLU A 6 10.67 7.95 -7.24
C GLU A 6 12.19 7.88 -7.17
N THR A 7 12.76 7.90 -5.97
CA THR A 7 14.21 7.91 -5.76
C THR A 7 14.77 6.55 -5.38
N ASP A 8 13.91 5.56 -5.12
CA ASP A 8 14.30 4.21 -4.73
C ASP A 8 13.43 3.21 -5.45
N LEU A 9 13.97 2.63 -6.54
CA LEU A 9 13.24 1.67 -7.37
C LEU A 9 13.04 0.32 -6.70
N ASP A 10 13.66 0.08 -5.55
CA ASP A 10 13.51 -1.17 -4.79
C ASP A 10 12.41 -1.10 -3.74
N VAL A 11 11.72 0.03 -3.65
CA VAL A 11 10.61 0.21 -2.72
C VAL A 11 9.31 0.43 -3.48
N ILE A 12 8.28 -0.33 -3.11
CA ILE A 12 6.95 -0.24 -3.70
C ILE A 12 5.94 -0.07 -2.56
N TYR A 13 4.95 0.80 -2.76
CA TYR A 13 3.86 0.96 -1.81
C TYR A 13 2.59 0.36 -2.40
N VAL A 14 1.87 -0.44 -1.59
CA VAL A 14 0.57 -0.98 -1.96
C VAL A 14 -0.49 -0.49 -0.97
N PHE A 15 -1.68 -0.24 -1.48
CA PHE A 15 -2.76 0.41 -0.74
C PHE A 15 -3.96 -0.54 -0.68
N ALA A 16 -4.35 -0.92 0.53
CA ALA A 16 -5.41 -1.90 0.76
C ALA A 16 -6.79 -1.23 0.71
N THR A 17 -7.11 -0.58 -0.41
CA THR A 17 -8.34 0.20 -0.58
C THR A 17 -9.59 -0.65 -0.74
N LYS A 18 -9.48 -1.78 -1.43
CA LYS A 18 -10.63 -2.64 -1.77
C LYS A 18 -11.80 -1.82 -2.35
N GLY A 19 -11.49 -0.83 -3.22
CA GLY A 19 -12.49 0.03 -3.84
C GLY A 19 -13.33 0.86 -2.88
N GLY A 20 -12.80 1.16 -1.68
CA GLY A 20 -13.52 1.91 -0.66
C GLY A 20 -14.44 1.06 0.21
N ALA A 21 -14.33 -0.27 0.13
CA ALA A 21 -15.14 -1.18 0.95
C ALA A 21 -14.87 -1.00 2.45
N PRO A 22 -15.83 -1.36 3.32
CA PRO A 22 -15.68 -1.16 4.77
C PRO A 22 -14.72 -2.15 5.45
N SER A 23 -14.22 -3.16 4.75
CA SER A 23 -13.29 -4.13 5.28
C SER A 23 -12.00 -4.15 4.48
N HIS A 24 -10.91 -4.63 5.13
CA HIS A 24 -9.64 -4.82 4.43
C HIS A 24 -9.73 -5.98 3.44
N PRO A 25 -8.97 -5.93 2.33
CA PRO A 25 -8.93 -7.05 1.38
C PRO A 25 -8.19 -8.25 1.99
N ASP A 26 -8.52 -9.46 1.51
CA ASP A 26 -7.90 -10.69 2.02
C ASP A 26 -6.38 -10.70 1.84
N TRP A 27 -5.89 -10.16 0.72
CA TRP A 27 -4.44 -10.14 0.47
C TRP A 27 -3.67 -9.32 1.52
N TYR A 28 -4.30 -8.31 2.12
CA TYR A 28 -3.69 -7.53 3.19
C TYR A 28 -3.34 -8.42 4.38
N TYR A 29 -4.29 -9.24 4.82
CA TYR A 29 -4.05 -10.14 5.95
C TYR A 29 -2.99 -11.20 5.63
N ASN A 30 -3.02 -11.73 4.41
CA ASN A 30 -2.04 -12.72 3.98
C ASN A 30 -0.63 -12.14 3.93
N LEU A 31 -0.46 -10.95 3.39
CA LEU A 31 0.84 -10.30 3.30
C LEU A 31 1.40 -9.93 4.67
N THR A 32 0.58 -9.36 5.54
CA THR A 32 1.04 -8.94 6.87
C THR A 32 1.40 -10.15 7.74
N ALA A 33 0.67 -11.24 7.61
CA ALA A 33 0.97 -12.47 8.33
C ALA A 33 2.28 -13.11 7.84
N ALA A 34 2.53 -13.08 6.51
CA ALA A 34 3.74 -13.64 5.94
C ALA A 34 4.99 -12.79 6.20
N GLY A 35 4.86 -11.46 6.22
CA GLY A 35 5.98 -10.54 6.41
C GLY A 35 6.89 -10.37 5.21
N GLU A 36 6.69 -11.17 4.15
CA GLU A 36 7.48 -11.12 2.92
C GLU A 36 6.66 -11.62 1.74
N ALA A 37 7.13 -11.30 0.53
CA ALA A 37 6.48 -11.74 -0.70
C ALA A 37 7.50 -11.77 -1.85
N ILE A 38 7.08 -12.37 -2.97
CA ILE A 38 7.83 -12.34 -4.22
C ILE A 38 7.15 -11.36 -5.14
N VAL A 39 7.91 -10.44 -5.72
CA VAL A 39 7.42 -9.42 -6.64
C VAL A 39 8.01 -9.66 -8.01
N GLU A 40 7.14 -9.61 -9.03
CA GLU A 40 7.55 -9.58 -10.42
C GLU A 40 7.40 -8.15 -10.94
N ARG A 41 8.48 -7.60 -11.50
CA ARG A 41 8.49 -6.22 -11.99
C ARG A 41 9.28 -6.19 -13.29
N GLY A 42 8.56 -6.05 -14.40
CA GLY A 42 9.15 -6.19 -15.72
C GLY A 42 9.70 -7.61 -15.91
N THR A 43 11.00 -7.73 -16.15
CA THR A 43 11.67 -9.03 -16.28
C THR A 43 12.33 -9.50 -14.98
N GLU A 44 12.24 -8.69 -13.91
CA GLU A 44 12.82 -9.05 -12.62
C GLU A 44 11.81 -9.76 -11.74
N THR A 45 12.31 -10.74 -10.97
CA THR A 45 11.57 -11.39 -9.90
C THR A 45 12.46 -11.33 -8.66
N TYR A 46 11.95 -10.80 -7.57
CA TYR A 46 12.74 -10.66 -6.35
C TYR A 46 11.89 -10.73 -5.10
N LYS A 47 12.53 -11.06 -3.98
CA LYS A 47 11.88 -11.13 -2.69
C LYS A 47 11.86 -9.75 -2.05
N VAL A 48 10.75 -9.42 -1.40
CA VAL A 48 10.58 -8.18 -0.64
C VAL A 48 10.18 -8.49 0.79
N THR A 49 10.55 -7.59 1.70
CA THR A 49 10.03 -7.57 3.06
C THR A 49 8.89 -6.57 3.13
N ILE A 50 7.95 -6.80 4.04
CA ILE A 50 6.72 -6.02 4.12
C ILE A 50 6.68 -5.29 5.46
N ARG A 51 6.45 -3.97 5.39
CA ARG A 51 6.29 -3.13 6.58
C ARG A 51 4.99 -2.34 6.43
N GLU A 52 4.11 -2.45 7.40
CA GLU A 52 2.91 -1.61 7.42
C GLU A 52 3.27 -0.24 7.95
N LEU A 53 2.92 0.80 7.19
CA LEU A 53 3.16 2.18 7.58
C LEU A 53 2.07 2.63 8.56
N THR A 54 2.45 3.45 9.53
CA THR A 54 1.53 3.97 10.55
C THR A 54 1.77 5.46 10.77
N GLY A 55 0.79 6.13 11.40
CA GLY A 55 0.91 7.53 11.79
C GLY A 55 1.17 8.47 10.62
N ALA A 56 2.04 9.45 10.85
CA ALA A 56 2.32 10.50 9.87
C ALA A 56 2.98 9.96 8.60
N GLU A 57 3.78 8.92 8.69
CA GLU A 57 4.42 8.32 7.51
C GLU A 57 3.37 7.71 6.58
N ARG A 58 2.42 6.96 7.13
CA ARG A 58 1.31 6.40 6.38
C ARG A 58 0.50 7.51 5.72
N ASP A 59 0.17 8.56 6.47
CA ASP A 59 -0.66 9.65 5.98
C ASP A 59 0.01 10.42 4.85
N ARG A 60 1.32 10.63 4.94
CA ARG A 60 2.11 11.30 3.91
C ARG A 60 2.10 10.51 2.60
N ILE A 61 2.32 9.21 2.68
CA ILE A 61 2.36 8.35 1.49
C ILE A 61 0.96 8.25 0.86
N TYR A 62 -0.07 8.09 1.69
CA TYR A 62 -1.44 8.04 1.18
C TYR A 62 -1.86 9.35 0.52
N ALA A 63 -1.50 10.49 1.11
CA ALA A 63 -1.81 11.80 0.55
C ALA A 63 -1.14 12.01 -0.81
N GLU A 64 0.09 11.54 -0.97
CA GLU A 64 0.81 11.60 -2.25
C GLU A 64 0.09 10.78 -3.32
N GLN A 65 -0.36 9.59 -2.98
CA GLN A 65 -1.12 8.74 -3.90
C GLN A 65 -2.46 9.40 -4.28
N ALA A 66 -3.17 9.97 -3.30
CA ALA A 66 -4.45 10.64 -3.51
C ALA A 66 -4.29 11.89 -4.39
N ARG A 67 -3.17 12.58 -4.28
CA ARG A 67 -2.87 13.75 -5.12
C ARG A 67 -2.72 13.33 -6.59
N ARG A 68 -2.11 12.19 -6.86
CA ARG A 68 -1.91 11.66 -8.21
C ARG A 68 -3.17 11.01 -8.77
N TYR A 69 -3.94 10.38 -7.91
CA TYR A 69 -5.14 9.63 -8.29
C TYR A 69 -6.30 10.02 -7.36
N PRO A 70 -7.14 10.99 -7.77
CA PRO A 70 -8.19 11.53 -6.89
C PRO A 70 -9.17 10.51 -6.33
N GLY A 71 -9.36 9.38 -7.00
CA GLY A 71 -10.19 8.29 -6.47
C GLY A 71 -9.75 7.79 -5.10
N PHE A 72 -8.47 7.89 -4.77
CA PHE A 72 -7.95 7.48 -3.46
C PHE A 72 -8.42 8.42 -2.35
N ALA A 73 -8.59 9.72 -2.62
CA ALA A 73 -9.18 10.64 -1.67
C ALA A 73 -10.63 10.27 -1.37
N GLU A 74 -11.38 9.85 -2.40
CA GLU A 74 -12.75 9.38 -2.25
C GLU A 74 -12.82 8.12 -1.39
N TYR A 75 -11.93 7.15 -1.61
CA TYR A 75 -11.86 5.94 -0.80
C TYR A 75 -11.58 6.28 0.68
N ALA A 76 -10.68 7.21 0.93
CA ALA A 76 -10.37 7.63 2.31
C ALA A 76 -11.60 8.27 2.97
N ARG A 77 -12.34 9.09 2.23
CA ARG A 77 -13.54 9.73 2.77
C ARG A 77 -14.63 8.71 3.07
N GLN A 78 -14.83 7.74 2.18
CA GLN A 78 -15.86 6.69 2.38
C GLN A 78 -15.57 5.83 3.59
N THR A 79 -14.29 5.63 3.93
CA THR A 79 -13.89 4.72 5.01
C THR A 79 -13.47 5.43 6.29
N ALA A 80 -13.48 6.77 6.33
CA ALA A 80 -12.88 7.57 7.41
C ALA A 80 -13.38 7.21 8.80
N GLU A 81 -14.67 6.86 8.96
CA GLU A 81 -15.25 6.50 10.26
C GLU A 81 -15.33 4.99 10.47
N ILE A 82 -14.92 4.19 9.49
CA ILE A 82 -15.05 2.74 9.52
C ILE A 82 -13.68 2.08 9.75
N ARG A 83 -12.67 2.50 8.99
CA ARG A 83 -11.33 1.96 9.09
C ARG A 83 -10.31 2.94 8.49
N THR A 84 -9.06 2.76 8.86
CA THR A 84 -7.94 3.43 8.19
C THR A 84 -7.41 2.48 7.11
N ILE A 85 -7.33 2.95 5.87
CA ILE A 85 -6.84 2.13 4.75
C ILE A 85 -5.35 1.86 4.96
N PRO A 86 -4.95 0.58 5.07
CA PRO A 86 -3.54 0.24 5.25
C PRO A 86 -2.68 0.61 4.05
N VAL A 87 -1.46 1.04 4.34
CA VAL A 87 -0.42 1.26 3.34
C VAL A 87 0.76 0.35 3.72
N LEU A 88 1.17 -0.51 2.79
CA LEU A 88 2.29 -1.42 2.99
C LEU A 88 3.47 -0.99 2.14
N GLU A 89 4.64 -0.98 2.77
CA GLU A 89 5.91 -0.73 2.08
C GLU A 89 6.59 -2.06 1.80
N LEU A 90 6.86 -2.33 0.53
CA LEU A 90 7.54 -3.53 0.08
C LEU A 90 8.96 -3.14 -0.31
N SER A 91 9.95 -3.60 0.46
CA SER A 91 11.35 -3.28 0.23
C SER A 91 12.09 -4.52 -0.21
N ARG A 92 13.00 -4.39 -1.19
CA ARG A 92 13.83 -5.51 -1.64
C ARG A 92 14.64 -6.07 -0.46
N ALA A 93 14.54 -7.37 -0.29
CA ALA A 93 15.24 -8.07 0.79
C ALA A 93 16.73 -8.22 0.48
#